data_bc71741caf0a45eacd42a8256a561bab
#
_entry.id   bc71741caf0a45eacd42a8256a561bab
#
_cell.length_a   1.000
_cell.length_b   1.000
_cell.length_c   1.000
_cell.angle_alpha   90.00
_cell.angle_beta   90.00
_cell.angle_gamma   90.00
#
_symmetry.space_group_name_H-M   'P 1'
#
loop_
_entity.id
_entity.type
_entity.pdbx_description
1 polymer ?
#
loop_
_entity_poly.entity_id
_entity_poly.type
_entity_poly.pdbx_seq_one_letter_code
_entity_poly.pdbx_strand_id
1 'polypeptide(L)'
;MNTLANWKKFLLVAVMICFLVPIMTKADIAEADAKSDLIISEAKKLLGYKYRYGGEKPKEGFDSSGLIQYVFGQADIHLPRSVNDQSKVGTAVKPADLKPGDILFFKKEGSSGTAPTHAALYIGDGQMIHSTLSKGVIVTNYKKSSYWNGSYIGAKRVAADPETADVAVVQEAEKYLGIPYVFGGSTPSEGFDCSGLVQYVFKQALDIYLPRSAEQQWAVGEKVALQNIKPGDVIYFSNTYKTGISHAGIYAGGGRFIQASRSEKVTISYLSEDYWKSKMTGIRRFNNLTIPKENPIVSEATLYIGEVPYKKGGVSPETGFDTSGFIQYVYQKAAGISLPRYATSQYKAGTKVDKADLKPGDMVFFQSTSLNPAIYIGNGQVVHVTLTNGVTITNMNTSTYWKDKYAGSIRVQ
;
A
#
# COMPACT_ATOMS: atom_id res chain seq x y z
N MET A 1 -8.42 72.06 23.45
CA MET A 1 -7.52 71.66 22.34
C MET A 1 -7.58 70.14 22.24
N ASN A 2 -8.10 69.68 21.12
CA ASN A 2 -8.57 68.30 20.89
C ASN A 2 -7.42 67.34 20.56
N THR A 3 -7.39 66.17 21.17
CA THR A 3 -6.69 65.02 20.67
C THR A 3 -7.66 63.86 20.50
N LEU A 4 -7.98 63.55 19.24
CA LEU A 4 -8.83 62.45 18.80
C LEU A 4 -8.02 61.13 18.88
N ALA A 5 -8.51 60.21 19.67
CA ALA A 5 -7.99 58.86 19.74
C ALA A 5 -8.59 58.01 18.60
N ASN A 6 -7.72 57.50 17.71
CA ASN A 6 -8.05 56.51 16.66
C ASN A 6 -8.20 55.12 17.25
N TRP A 7 -9.43 54.60 17.31
CA TRP A 7 -9.70 53.19 17.57
C TRP A 7 -9.77 52.45 16.24
N LYS A 8 -8.71 51.70 15.94
CA LYS A 8 -8.76 50.69 14.86
C LYS A 8 -9.54 49.49 15.35
N LYS A 9 -10.67 49.24 14.70
CA LYS A 9 -11.50 48.02 14.87
C LYS A 9 -10.72 46.85 14.30
N PHE A 10 -10.25 45.96 15.17
CA PHE A 10 -9.84 44.62 14.79
C PHE A 10 -11.09 43.77 14.51
N LEU A 11 -11.36 43.48 13.25
CA LEU A 11 -12.34 42.47 12.83
C LEU A 11 -11.70 41.11 13.04
N LEU A 12 -12.09 40.40 14.11
CA LEU A 12 -11.80 38.98 14.29
C LEU A 12 -12.67 38.19 13.30
N VAL A 13 -12.11 37.76 12.18
CA VAL A 13 -12.73 36.75 11.32
C VAL A 13 -12.46 35.39 11.98
N ALA A 14 -13.44 34.92 12.73
CA ALA A 14 -13.48 33.53 13.20
C ALA A 14 -13.70 32.63 11.97
N VAL A 15 -12.63 32.01 11.45
CA VAL A 15 -12.75 30.94 10.47
C VAL A 15 -13.29 29.72 11.20
N MET A 16 -14.59 29.53 11.08
CA MET A 16 -15.29 28.33 11.54
C MET A 16 -14.89 27.19 10.60
N ILE A 17 -13.86 26.41 10.98
CA ILE A 17 -13.51 25.17 10.30
C ILE A 17 -14.63 24.17 10.64
N CYS A 18 -15.65 24.13 9.80
CA CYS A 18 -16.61 23.01 9.78
C CYS A 18 -15.83 21.75 9.38
N PHE A 19 -15.55 20.90 10.33
CA PHE A 19 -15.25 19.50 10.03
C PHE A 19 -16.50 18.91 9.36
N LEU A 20 -16.48 18.80 8.05
CA LEU A 20 -17.45 18.01 7.29
C LEU A 20 -17.24 16.54 7.69
N VAL A 21 -17.93 16.10 8.74
CA VAL A 21 -18.15 14.67 8.95
C VAL A 21 -19.03 14.23 7.77
N PRO A 22 -18.61 13.26 6.96
CA PRO A 22 -19.44 12.79 5.85
C PRO A 22 -20.77 12.31 6.41
N ILE A 23 -21.85 12.90 5.94
CA ILE A 23 -23.22 12.49 6.31
C ILE A 23 -23.46 11.16 5.58
N MET A 24 -23.49 10.05 6.34
CA MET A 24 -23.83 8.74 5.80
C MET A 24 -25.19 8.79 5.11
N THR A 25 -25.25 8.30 3.88
CA THR A 25 -26.50 8.21 3.12
C THR A 25 -27.37 7.06 3.66
N LYS A 26 -28.66 7.02 3.28
CA LYS A 26 -29.52 5.86 3.59
C LYS A 26 -28.98 4.55 2.99
N ALA A 27 -28.30 4.62 1.85
CA ALA A 27 -27.68 3.46 1.21
C ALA A 27 -26.51 2.93 2.05
N ASP A 28 -25.64 3.81 2.57
CA ASP A 28 -24.51 3.43 3.41
C ASP A 28 -24.97 2.75 4.72
N ILE A 29 -26.06 3.23 5.30
CA ILE A 29 -26.66 2.65 6.52
C ILE A 29 -27.22 1.25 6.22
N ALA A 30 -27.95 1.09 5.11
CA ALA A 30 -28.52 -0.20 4.71
C ALA A 30 -27.43 -1.24 4.40
N GLU A 31 -26.33 -0.84 3.78
CA GLU A 31 -25.19 -1.72 3.50
C GLU A 31 -24.47 -2.13 4.80
N ALA A 32 -24.27 -1.21 5.73
CA ALA A 32 -23.66 -1.50 7.03
C ALA A 32 -24.52 -2.48 7.85
N ASP A 33 -25.83 -2.32 7.84
CA ASP A 33 -26.77 -3.23 8.51
C ASP A 33 -26.73 -4.63 7.86
N ALA A 34 -26.72 -4.72 6.52
CA ALA A 34 -26.63 -5.98 5.79
C ALA A 34 -25.33 -6.74 6.09
N LYS A 35 -24.19 -6.04 6.19
CA LYS A 35 -22.90 -6.64 6.58
C LYS A 35 -22.91 -7.13 8.03
N SER A 36 -23.51 -6.37 8.93
CA SER A 36 -23.66 -6.81 10.33
C SER A 36 -24.51 -8.08 10.43
N ASP A 37 -25.60 -8.17 9.69
CA ASP A 37 -26.48 -9.36 9.65
C ASP A 37 -25.72 -10.58 9.09
N LEU A 38 -24.91 -10.39 8.04
CA LEU A 38 -24.07 -11.44 7.47
C LEU A 38 -23.05 -11.95 8.51
N ILE A 39 -22.31 -11.05 9.17
CA ILE A 39 -21.32 -11.39 10.21
C ILE A 39 -21.97 -12.21 11.32
N ILE A 40 -23.13 -11.79 11.81
CA ILE A 40 -23.87 -12.50 12.86
C ILE A 40 -24.35 -13.85 12.37
N SER A 41 -24.87 -13.92 11.14
CA SER A 41 -25.31 -15.17 10.51
C SER A 41 -24.16 -16.17 10.41
N GLU A 42 -23.00 -15.74 9.93
CA GLU A 42 -21.82 -16.59 9.85
C GLU A 42 -21.33 -17.04 11.23
N ALA A 43 -21.32 -16.15 12.22
CA ALA A 43 -20.95 -16.49 13.59
C ALA A 43 -21.89 -17.56 14.19
N LYS A 44 -23.20 -17.48 13.93
CA LYS A 44 -24.19 -18.46 14.40
C LYS A 44 -23.97 -19.85 13.79
N LYS A 45 -23.49 -19.95 12.53
CA LYS A 45 -23.15 -21.25 11.91
C LYS A 45 -21.99 -21.96 12.59
N LEU A 46 -21.16 -21.21 13.32
CA LEU A 46 -19.96 -21.72 13.99
C LEU A 46 -20.20 -22.13 15.46
N LEU A 47 -21.43 -22.03 15.96
CA LEU A 47 -21.76 -22.45 17.31
C LEU A 47 -21.44 -23.94 17.49
N GLY A 48 -20.79 -24.28 18.63
CA GLY A 48 -20.33 -25.64 18.93
C GLY A 48 -18.97 -26.02 18.36
N TYR A 49 -18.35 -25.21 17.52
CA TYR A 49 -16.98 -25.48 17.08
C TYR A 49 -16.02 -25.39 18.26
N LYS A 50 -15.04 -26.30 18.28
CA LYS A 50 -14.08 -26.39 19.39
C LYS A 50 -13.13 -25.18 19.43
N TYR A 51 -12.68 -24.88 20.65
CA TYR A 51 -11.59 -23.93 20.85
C TYR A 51 -10.26 -24.52 20.38
N ARG A 52 -9.45 -23.70 19.74
CA ARG A 52 -8.04 -23.97 19.47
C ARG A 52 -7.24 -22.68 19.59
N TYR A 53 -6.21 -22.68 20.42
CA TYR A 53 -5.27 -21.56 20.47
C TYR A 53 -4.59 -21.36 19.13
N GLY A 54 -4.59 -20.14 18.59
CA GLY A 54 -4.11 -19.82 17.25
C GLY A 54 -5.03 -20.29 16.10
N GLY A 55 -6.18 -20.90 16.41
CA GLY A 55 -7.14 -21.38 15.40
C GLY A 55 -7.94 -20.22 14.80
N GLU A 56 -8.12 -20.25 13.48
CA GLU A 56 -8.80 -19.21 12.69
C GLU A 56 -9.67 -19.77 11.56
N LYS A 57 -9.84 -21.10 11.50
CA LYS A 57 -10.59 -21.79 10.44
C LYS A 57 -11.50 -22.88 11.01
N PRO A 58 -12.66 -23.15 10.37
CA PRO A 58 -13.60 -24.15 10.84
C PRO A 58 -12.98 -25.55 11.06
N LYS A 59 -12.09 -26.00 10.16
CA LYS A 59 -11.44 -27.31 10.26
C LYS A 59 -10.51 -27.43 11.48
N GLU A 60 -9.99 -26.33 11.95
CA GLU A 60 -9.00 -26.29 13.02
C GLU A 60 -9.62 -25.99 14.39
N GLY A 61 -10.72 -25.27 14.42
CA GLY A 61 -11.30 -24.61 15.57
C GLY A 61 -10.84 -23.16 15.68
N PHE A 62 -11.32 -22.44 16.68
CA PHE A 62 -11.12 -21.01 16.81
C PHE A 62 -10.62 -20.61 18.20
N ASP A 63 -9.68 -19.68 18.27
CA ASP A 63 -9.57 -18.83 19.46
C ASP A 63 -10.50 -17.61 19.32
N SER A 64 -10.56 -16.74 20.32
CA SER A 64 -11.51 -15.64 20.35
C SER A 64 -11.30 -14.62 19.21
N SER A 65 -10.07 -14.23 18.93
CA SER A 65 -9.75 -13.28 17.85
C SER A 65 -9.82 -13.93 16.47
N GLY A 66 -9.46 -15.20 16.35
CA GLY A 66 -9.58 -15.95 15.10
C GLY A 66 -11.05 -16.14 14.66
N LEU A 67 -11.97 -16.35 15.62
CA LEU A 67 -13.40 -16.34 15.35
C LEU A 67 -13.85 -15.00 14.79
N ILE A 68 -13.50 -13.90 15.47
CA ILE A 68 -13.85 -12.54 15.02
C ILE A 68 -13.26 -12.25 13.64
N GLN A 69 -11.98 -12.55 13.43
CA GLN A 69 -11.32 -12.36 12.14
C GLN A 69 -12.04 -13.13 11.03
N TYR A 70 -12.39 -14.40 11.28
CA TYR A 70 -13.06 -15.26 10.29
C TYR A 70 -14.43 -14.73 9.90
N VAL A 71 -15.30 -14.39 10.87
CA VAL A 71 -16.68 -13.97 10.56
C VAL A 71 -16.74 -12.60 9.90
N PHE A 72 -15.85 -11.69 10.27
CA PHE A 72 -15.73 -10.39 9.58
C PHE A 72 -15.18 -10.56 8.18
N GLY A 73 -14.24 -11.49 7.97
CA GLY A 73 -13.72 -11.83 6.65
C GLY A 73 -14.79 -12.36 5.67
N GLN A 74 -15.87 -13.01 6.15
CA GLN A 74 -16.99 -13.41 5.30
C GLN A 74 -17.84 -12.22 4.77
N ALA A 75 -17.68 -11.05 5.39
CA ALA A 75 -18.29 -9.79 4.96
C ALA A 75 -17.28 -8.84 4.28
N ASP A 76 -16.14 -9.38 3.83
CA ASP A 76 -15.01 -8.63 3.24
C ASP A 76 -14.44 -7.56 4.18
N ILE A 77 -14.56 -7.76 5.50
CA ILE A 77 -13.96 -6.91 6.52
C ILE A 77 -12.79 -7.65 7.15
N HIS A 78 -11.58 -7.27 6.77
CA HIS A 78 -10.37 -7.91 7.26
C HIS A 78 -9.93 -7.29 8.59
N LEU A 79 -9.70 -8.13 9.59
CA LEU A 79 -9.28 -7.73 10.94
C LEU A 79 -7.90 -8.32 11.29
N PRO A 80 -7.10 -7.64 12.14
CA PRO A 80 -5.85 -8.20 12.65
C PRO A 80 -6.07 -9.53 13.37
N ARG A 81 -5.00 -10.36 13.42
CA ARG A 81 -5.07 -11.68 14.05
C ARG A 81 -5.20 -11.60 15.58
N SER A 82 -4.53 -10.65 16.21
CA SER A 82 -4.51 -10.60 17.68
C SER A 82 -5.65 -9.77 18.29
N VAL A 83 -6.12 -10.17 19.47
CA VAL A 83 -7.14 -9.41 20.24
C VAL A 83 -6.68 -7.97 20.47
N ASN A 84 -5.41 -7.78 20.83
CA ASN A 84 -4.85 -6.47 21.12
C ASN A 84 -4.90 -5.55 19.89
N ASP A 85 -4.61 -6.07 18.71
CA ASP A 85 -4.62 -5.28 17.49
C ASP A 85 -6.05 -5.06 16.98
N GLN A 86 -6.94 -6.04 17.12
CA GLN A 86 -8.38 -5.86 16.85
C GLN A 86 -8.98 -4.71 17.69
N SER A 87 -8.56 -4.56 18.95
CA SER A 87 -9.03 -3.49 19.82
C SER A 87 -8.62 -2.07 19.39
N LYS A 88 -7.64 -1.96 18.49
CA LYS A 88 -7.16 -0.69 17.93
C LYS A 88 -7.90 -0.30 16.64
N VAL A 89 -8.65 -1.20 16.04
CA VAL A 89 -9.37 -1.00 14.77
C VAL A 89 -10.80 -0.53 14.99
N GLY A 90 -11.29 0.37 14.15
CA GLY A 90 -12.66 0.88 14.20
C GLY A 90 -12.90 1.97 15.24
N THR A 91 -14.15 2.41 15.33
CA THR A 91 -14.59 3.48 16.24
C THR A 91 -14.97 2.92 17.59
N ALA A 92 -14.56 3.60 18.67
CA ALA A 92 -14.97 3.22 20.03
C ALA A 92 -16.49 3.41 20.23
N VAL A 93 -17.14 2.42 20.83
CA VAL A 93 -18.58 2.42 21.08
C VAL A 93 -18.84 2.44 22.58
N LYS A 94 -19.70 3.37 23.01
CA LYS A 94 -20.15 3.40 24.43
C LYS A 94 -21.12 2.26 24.71
N PRO A 95 -21.20 1.73 25.93
CA PRO A 95 -22.11 0.64 26.28
C PRO A 95 -23.59 0.88 25.96
N ALA A 96 -24.03 2.15 25.99
CA ALA A 96 -25.40 2.55 25.64
C ALA A 96 -25.67 2.53 24.13
N ASP A 97 -24.63 2.66 23.30
CA ASP A 97 -24.72 2.79 21.83
C ASP A 97 -24.40 1.49 21.12
N LEU A 98 -24.26 0.38 21.85
CA LEU A 98 -23.95 -0.95 21.29
C LEU A 98 -25.02 -1.40 20.31
N LYS A 99 -24.59 -1.86 19.14
CA LYS A 99 -25.43 -2.47 18.10
C LYS A 99 -24.93 -3.88 17.76
N PRO A 100 -25.79 -4.79 17.31
CA PRO A 100 -25.36 -6.08 16.75
C PRO A 100 -24.29 -5.86 15.68
N GLY A 101 -23.24 -6.69 15.71
CA GLY A 101 -22.06 -6.54 14.86
C GLY A 101 -20.87 -5.83 15.52
N ASP A 102 -21.05 -5.15 16.67
CA ASP A 102 -19.93 -4.57 17.41
C ASP A 102 -19.02 -5.65 18.02
N ILE A 103 -17.73 -5.36 18.13
CA ILE A 103 -16.77 -6.25 18.77
C ILE A 103 -16.60 -5.81 20.23
N LEU A 104 -16.86 -6.71 21.16
CA LEU A 104 -16.63 -6.50 22.60
C LEU A 104 -15.24 -6.99 22.98
N PHE A 105 -14.58 -6.27 23.86
CA PHE A 105 -13.25 -6.60 24.39
C PHE A 105 -13.28 -6.78 25.90
N PHE A 106 -12.55 -7.80 26.36
CA PHE A 106 -12.47 -8.18 27.74
C PHE A 106 -11.01 -8.38 28.17
N LYS A 107 -10.68 -8.00 29.40
CA LYS A 107 -9.39 -8.30 30.03
C LYS A 107 -9.46 -9.61 30.82
N LYS A 108 -8.32 -10.10 31.25
CA LYS A 108 -8.27 -11.23 32.20
C LYS A 108 -8.86 -10.77 33.52
N GLU A 109 -9.77 -11.57 34.11
CA GLU A 109 -10.35 -11.30 35.44
C GLU A 109 -9.28 -11.15 36.50
N GLY A 110 -9.47 -10.18 37.39
CA GLY A 110 -8.51 -9.88 38.46
C GLY A 110 -7.23 -9.14 37.99
N SER A 111 -7.07 -8.89 36.69
CA SER A 111 -5.93 -8.13 36.18
C SER A 111 -6.11 -6.63 36.42
N SER A 112 -5.08 -5.98 36.95
CA SER A 112 -5.00 -4.51 37.04
C SER A 112 -4.74 -3.84 35.70
N GLY A 113 -4.29 -4.61 34.68
CA GLY A 113 -4.02 -4.12 33.35
C GLY A 113 -5.29 -3.84 32.53
N THR A 114 -5.17 -2.98 31.52
CA THR A 114 -6.24 -2.63 30.56
C THR A 114 -6.11 -3.35 29.23
N ALA A 115 -5.09 -4.18 29.05
CA ALA A 115 -4.85 -4.90 27.80
C ALA A 115 -5.96 -5.94 27.55
N PRO A 116 -6.58 -5.95 26.37
CA PRO A 116 -7.59 -6.93 26.00
C PRO A 116 -6.95 -8.31 25.80
N THR A 117 -7.59 -9.33 26.35
CA THR A 117 -7.17 -10.73 26.20
C THR A 117 -8.21 -11.61 25.55
N HIS A 118 -9.42 -11.08 25.35
CA HIS A 118 -10.52 -11.81 24.73
C HIS A 118 -11.40 -10.87 23.90
N ALA A 119 -11.88 -11.35 22.75
CA ALA A 119 -12.78 -10.66 21.85
C ALA A 119 -14.07 -11.46 21.65
N ALA A 120 -15.19 -10.76 21.47
CA ALA A 120 -16.50 -11.37 21.24
C ALA A 120 -17.34 -10.52 20.27
N LEU A 121 -18.21 -11.15 19.51
CA LEU A 121 -19.18 -10.50 18.65
C LEU A 121 -20.47 -10.18 19.43
N TYR A 122 -20.85 -8.92 19.52
CA TYR A 122 -22.12 -8.53 20.12
C TYR A 122 -23.28 -8.84 19.16
N ILE A 123 -24.34 -9.48 19.66
CA ILE A 123 -25.51 -9.88 18.86
C ILE A 123 -26.84 -9.30 19.37
N GLY A 124 -26.78 -8.30 20.27
CA GLY A 124 -27.98 -7.69 20.85
C GLY A 124 -28.32 -8.23 22.25
N ASP A 125 -29.15 -7.53 23.00
CA ASP A 125 -29.73 -7.92 24.29
C ASP A 125 -28.74 -8.39 25.36
N GLY A 126 -27.50 -7.83 25.32
CA GLY A 126 -26.42 -8.23 26.19
C GLY A 126 -25.80 -9.56 25.81
N GLN A 127 -26.19 -10.18 24.70
CA GLN A 127 -25.65 -11.45 24.22
C GLN A 127 -24.43 -11.21 23.32
N MET A 128 -23.49 -12.16 23.36
CA MET A 128 -22.31 -12.20 22.51
C MET A 128 -22.00 -13.61 22.05
N ILE A 129 -21.44 -13.75 20.86
CA ILE A 129 -20.83 -15.00 20.37
C ILE A 129 -19.31 -14.90 20.56
N HIS A 130 -18.72 -15.92 21.17
CA HIS A 130 -17.28 -15.94 21.41
C HIS A 130 -16.76 -17.39 21.51
N SER A 131 -15.46 -17.58 21.32
CA SER A 131 -14.81 -18.90 21.49
C SER A 131 -14.11 -18.98 22.85
N THR A 132 -14.47 -19.98 23.66
CA THR A 132 -13.92 -20.21 25.01
C THR A 132 -13.18 -21.54 25.09
N LEU A 133 -12.13 -21.58 25.92
CA LEU A 133 -11.28 -22.77 26.09
C LEU A 133 -12.11 -24.02 26.47
N SER A 134 -13.12 -23.87 27.32
CA SER A 134 -13.87 -25.00 27.88
C SER A 134 -15.07 -25.46 27.05
N LYS A 135 -15.66 -24.55 26.24
CA LYS A 135 -16.93 -24.83 25.54
C LYS A 135 -16.88 -24.54 24.04
N GLY A 136 -15.74 -24.09 23.50
CA GLY A 136 -15.65 -23.65 22.12
C GLY A 136 -16.49 -22.42 21.84
N VAL A 137 -17.08 -22.33 20.64
CA VAL A 137 -17.89 -21.21 20.19
C VAL A 137 -19.29 -21.31 20.80
N ILE A 138 -19.66 -20.34 21.61
CA ILE A 138 -20.93 -20.30 22.36
C ILE A 138 -21.56 -18.91 22.36
N VAL A 139 -22.86 -18.88 22.70
CA VAL A 139 -23.55 -17.64 23.06
C VAL A 139 -23.48 -17.46 24.58
N THR A 140 -23.15 -16.25 25.02
CA THR A 140 -23.16 -15.87 26.45
C THR A 140 -23.83 -14.51 26.62
N ASN A 141 -24.64 -14.35 27.66
CA ASN A 141 -25.08 -13.01 28.04
C ASN A 141 -24.02 -12.42 28.98
N TYR A 142 -23.22 -11.48 28.46
CA TYR A 142 -22.08 -10.92 29.22
C TYR A 142 -22.52 -10.05 30.37
N LYS A 143 -23.69 -9.37 30.29
CA LYS A 143 -24.21 -8.52 31.37
C LYS A 143 -24.70 -9.34 32.58
N LYS A 144 -25.19 -10.58 32.31
CA LYS A 144 -25.68 -11.50 33.37
C LYS A 144 -24.57 -12.37 33.97
N SER A 145 -23.40 -12.42 33.34
CA SER A 145 -22.23 -13.15 33.84
C SER A 145 -21.36 -12.25 34.70
N SER A 146 -21.16 -12.57 35.97
CA SER A 146 -20.24 -11.82 36.83
C SER A 146 -18.82 -11.75 36.24
N TYR A 147 -18.33 -12.86 35.70
CA TYR A 147 -17.02 -12.95 35.05
C TYR A 147 -16.90 -11.97 33.87
N TRP A 148 -17.80 -12.05 32.90
CA TRP A 148 -17.70 -11.26 31.67
C TRP A 148 -18.04 -9.79 31.94
N ASN A 149 -19.02 -9.50 32.77
CA ASN A 149 -19.37 -8.13 33.10
C ASN A 149 -18.24 -7.39 33.82
N GLY A 150 -17.58 -8.07 34.77
CA GLY A 150 -16.43 -7.50 35.49
C GLY A 150 -15.16 -7.37 34.67
N SER A 151 -15.05 -8.12 33.57
CA SER A 151 -13.89 -8.13 32.67
C SER A 151 -14.05 -7.22 31.44
N TYR A 152 -15.24 -6.68 31.18
CA TYR A 152 -15.49 -5.81 30.02
C TYR A 152 -14.68 -4.52 30.08
N ILE A 153 -14.00 -4.17 28.99
CA ILE A 153 -13.13 -2.98 28.89
C ILE A 153 -13.49 -2.04 27.73
N GLY A 154 -14.38 -2.44 26.84
CA GLY A 154 -14.80 -1.57 25.74
C GLY A 154 -15.31 -2.33 24.54
N ALA A 155 -15.77 -1.57 23.55
CA ALA A 155 -16.22 -2.10 22.27
C ALA A 155 -15.76 -1.24 21.09
N LYS A 156 -15.70 -1.88 19.95
CA LYS A 156 -15.41 -1.24 18.66
C LYS A 156 -16.48 -1.58 17.62
N ARG A 157 -16.86 -0.58 16.83
CA ARG A 157 -17.62 -0.76 15.59
C ARG A 157 -16.67 -0.68 14.42
N VAL A 158 -16.62 -1.73 13.64
CA VAL A 158 -15.84 -1.78 12.41
C VAL A 158 -16.83 -1.72 11.26
N ALA A 159 -16.90 -0.56 10.63
CA ALA A 159 -17.63 -0.41 9.38
C ALA A 159 -16.76 -0.91 8.22
N ALA A 160 -17.38 -1.40 7.15
CA ALA A 160 -16.69 -1.45 5.88
C ALA A 160 -16.26 -0.01 5.54
N ASP A 161 -15.00 0.17 5.14
CA ASP A 161 -14.52 1.49 4.79
C ASP A 161 -15.14 1.88 3.44
N PRO A 162 -16.09 2.83 3.37
CA PRO A 162 -16.72 3.23 2.12
C PRO A 162 -15.72 3.85 1.13
N GLU A 163 -14.54 4.28 1.62
CA GLU A 163 -13.51 4.92 0.80
C GLU A 163 -12.66 3.93 -0.01
N THR A 164 -12.78 2.60 0.24
CA THR A 164 -11.95 1.58 -0.43
C THR A 164 -12.59 1.00 -1.69
N ALA A 165 -13.89 1.09 -1.85
CA ALA A 165 -14.60 0.40 -2.93
C ALA A 165 -14.26 0.91 -4.34
N ASP A 166 -13.79 2.15 -4.48
CA ASP A 166 -13.62 2.81 -5.79
C ASP A 166 -12.17 3.13 -6.19
N VAL A 167 -11.17 2.73 -5.39
CA VAL A 167 -9.76 3.02 -5.75
C VAL A 167 -9.17 1.89 -6.57
N ALA A 168 -8.98 2.11 -7.85
CA ALA A 168 -8.47 1.12 -8.82
C ALA A 168 -7.20 0.38 -8.35
N VAL A 169 -6.28 1.08 -7.67
CA VAL A 169 -5.04 0.49 -7.12
C VAL A 169 -5.35 -0.54 -6.03
N VAL A 170 -6.32 -0.26 -5.16
CA VAL A 170 -6.68 -1.18 -4.06
C VAL A 170 -7.40 -2.39 -4.62
N GLN A 171 -8.40 -2.18 -5.50
CA GLN A 171 -9.13 -3.26 -6.17
C GLN A 171 -8.19 -4.18 -6.96
N GLU A 172 -7.20 -3.60 -7.63
CA GLU A 172 -6.19 -4.38 -8.34
C GLU A 172 -5.33 -5.20 -7.38
N ALA A 173 -4.87 -4.59 -6.27
CA ALA A 173 -4.03 -5.27 -5.28
C ALA A 173 -4.74 -6.45 -4.61
N GLU A 174 -6.04 -6.32 -4.35
CA GLU A 174 -6.88 -7.37 -3.72
C GLU A 174 -6.95 -8.65 -4.55
N LYS A 175 -6.87 -8.56 -5.88
CA LYS A 175 -6.87 -9.74 -6.78
C LYS A 175 -5.69 -10.69 -6.52
N TYR A 176 -4.61 -10.20 -5.91
CA TYR A 176 -3.38 -10.96 -5.68
C TYR A 176 -3.25 -11.50 -4.26
N LEU A 177 -4.26 -11.32 -3.41
CA LEU A 177 -4.27 -11.89 -2.05
C LEU A 177 -4.06 -13.40 -2.10
N GLY A 178 -3.15 -13.90 -1.26
CA GLY A 178 -2.78 -15.31 -1.20
C GLY A 178 -1.68 -15.75 -2.19
N ILE A 179 -1.25 -14.90 -3.13
CA ILE A 179 -0.10 -15.20 -4.01
C ILE A 179 1.17 -15.32 -3.16
N PRO A 180 2.01 -16.35 -3.39
CA PRO A 180 3.24 -16.57 -2.62
C PRO A 180 4.22 -15.40 -2.66
N TYR A 181 4.92 -15.18 -1.53
CA TYR A 181 6.08 -14.31 -1.53
C TYR A 181 7.27 -14.98 -2.23
N VAL A 182 7.87 -14.28 -3.19
CA VAL A 182 9.12 -14.68 -3.84
C VAL A 182 10.06 -13.48 -3.87
N PHE A 183 11.25 -13.61 -3.30
CA PHE A 183 12.25 -12.54 -3.34
C PHE A 183 12.65 -12.26 -4.80
N GLY A 184 12.52 -11.00 -5.25
CA GLY A 184 12.74 -10.62 -6.64
C GLY A 184 11.53 -10.88 -7.57
N GLY A 185 10.46 -11.51 -7.10
CA GLY A 185 9.25 -11.78 -7.89
C GLY A 185 8.46 -10.50 -8.16
N SER A 186 7.89 -10.41 -9.36
CA SER A 186 7.17 -9.23 -9.83
C SER A 186 5.92 -9.55 -10.67
N THR A 187 5.54 -10.81 -10.76
CA THR A 187 4.36 -11.27 -11.51
C THR A 187 3.52 -12.27 -10.70
N PRO A 188 2.21 -12.40 -10.97
CA PRO A 188 1.37 -13.38 -10.28
C PRO A 188 1.83 -14.83 -10.45
N SER A 189 2.42 -15.17 -11.58
CA SER A 189 2.88 -16.53 -11.90
C SER A 189 4.17 -16.91 -11.15
N GLU A 190 5.04 -15.95 -10.90
CA GLU A 190 6.30 -16.17 -10.18
C GLU A 190 6.13 -16.02 -8.68
N GLY A 191 5.16 -15.20 -8.25
CA GLY A 191 5.03 -14.66 -6.91
C GLY A 191 5.54 -13.23 -6.83
N PHE A 192 5.38 -12.59 -5.68
CA PHE A 192 5.74 -11.20 -5.47
C PHE A 192 6.70 -11.00 -4.29
N ASP A 193 7.66 -10.09 -4.44
CA ASP A 193 8.17 -9.37 -3.27
C ASP A 193 7.36 -8.07 -3.04
N CYS A 194 7.64 -7.36 -1.95
CA CYS A 194 6.86 -6.19 -1.56
C CYS A 194 6.82 -5.08 -2.62
N SER A 195 7.96 -4.76 -3.22
CA SER A 195 8.08 -3.74 -4.25
C SER A 195 7.62 -4.21 -5.63
N GLY A 196 7.75 -5.51 -5.92
CA GLY A 196 7.23 -6.13 -7.13
C GLY A 196 5.70 -6.12 -7.17
N LEU A 197 5.05 -6.39 -6.04
CA LEU A 197 3.61 -6.24 -5.91
C LEU A 197 3.17 -4.80 -6.20
N VAL A 198 3.80 -3.82 -5.55
CA VAL A 198 3.48 -2.39 -5.75
C VAL A 198 3.68 -2.00 -7.22
N GLN A 199 4.82 -2.37 -7.82
CA GLN A 199 5.12 -2.09 -9.23
C GLN A 199 4.06 -2.68 -10.16
N TYR A 200 3.72 -3.95 -9.97
CA TYR A 200 2.76 -4.66 -10.80
C TYR A 200 1.35 -4.06 -10.69
N VAL A 201 0.88 -3.82 -9.47
CA VAL A 201 -0.46 -3.25 -9.21
C VAL A 201 -0.61 -1.87 -9.86
N PHE A 202 0.38 -0.97 -9.70
CA PHE A 202 0.32 0.36 -10.30
C PHE A 202 0.38 0.31 -11.84
N LYS A 203 1.14 -0.63 -12.42
CA LYS A 203 1.15 -0.87 -13.87
C LYS A 203 -0.24 -1.31 -14.36
N GLN A 204 -0.88 -2.27 -13.68
CA GLN A 204 -2.17 -2.80 -14.11
C GLN A 204 -3.32 -1.81 -13.89
N ALA A 205 -3.37 -1.15 -12.73
CA ALA A 205 -4.48 -0.28 -12.36
C ALA A 205 -4.46 1.09 -13.06
N LEU A 206 -3.28 1.70 -13.20
CA LEU A 206 -3.13 3.10 -13.62
C LEU A 206 -2.13 3.29 -14.76
N ASP A 207 -1.53 2.21 -15.26
CA ASP A 207 -0.44 2.25 -16.25
C ASP A 207 0.75 3.13 -15.79
N ILE A 208 0.99 3.14 -14.48
CA ILE A 208 2.12 3.83 -13.84
C ILE A 208 3.25 2.84 -13.63
N TYR A 209 4.41 3.14 -14.22
CA TYR A 209 5.61 2.30 -14.14
C TYR A 209 6.51 2.77 -13.01
N LEU A 210 6.48 2.06 -11.90
CA LEU A 210 7.31 2.34 -10.73
C LEU A 210 8.67 1.64 -10.82
N PRO A 211 9.73 2.17 -10.17
CA PRO A 211 11.01 1.48 -10.05
C PRO A 211 10.87 0.12 -9.35
N ARG A 212 11.81 -0.80 -9.61
CA ARG A 212 11.73 -2.18 -9.14
C ARG A 212 11.87 -2.32 -7.61
N SER A 213 12.72 -1.56 -6.97
CA SER A 213 12.95 -1.72 -5.52
C SER A 213 12.21 -0.70 -4.67
N ALA A 214 11.84 -1.08 -3.43
CA ALA A 214 11.17 -0.20 -2.49
C ALA A 214 11.96 1.10 -2.21
N GLU A 215 13.28 1.03 -2.16
CA GLU A 215 14.15 2.19 -1.99
C GLU A 215 14.08 3.17 -3.16
N GLN A 216 14.06 2.64 -4.38
CA GLN A 216 13.90 3.45 -5.60
C GLN A 216 12.48 4.03 -5.70
N GLN A 217 11.46 3.25 -5.36
CA GLN A 217 10.06 3.75 -5.29
C GLN A 217 9.92 4.86 -4.24
N TRP A 218 10.56 4.71 -3.07
CA TRP A 218 10.60 5.76 -2.04
C TRP A 218 11.20 7.07 -2.54
N ALA A 219 12.16 7.01 -3.46
CA ALA A 219 12.82 8.18 -4.02
C ALA A 219 11.96 8.94 -5.04
N VAL A 220 10.87 8.35 -5.54
CA VAL A 220 9.93 8.96 -6.47
C VAL A 220 8.55 9.12 -5.82
N GLY A 221 7.67 9.89 -6.43
CA GLY A 221 6.35 10.17 -5.90
C GLY A 221 6.31 11.32 -4.88
N GLU A 222 5.12 11.80 -4.64
CA GLU A 222 4.83 12.89 -3.71
C GLU A 222 4.85 12.38 -2.27
N LYS A 223 5.49 13.14 -1.36
CA LYS A 223 5.47 12.85 0.06
C LYS A 223 4.09 13.18 0.64
N VAL A 224 3.48 12.22 1.33
CA VAL A 224 2.19 12.38 1.98
C VAL A 224 2.37 12.35 3.50
N ALA A 225 1.74 13.29 4.20
CA ALA A 225 1.67 13.27 5.66
C ALA A 225 0.63 12.23 6.11
N LEU A 226 0.86 11.58 7.28
CA LEU A 226 0.00 10.49 7.76
C LEU A 226 -1.48 10.89 7.88
N GLN A 227 -1.78 12.11 8.30
CA GLN A 227 -3.15 12.62 8.40
C GLN A 227 -3.85 12.81 7.04
N ASN A 228 -3.10 12.79 5.94
CA ASN A 228 -3.57 12.98 4.57
C ASN A 228 -3.49 11.70 3.73
N ILE A 229 -3.23 10.57 4.38
CA ILE A 229 -3.16 9.27 3.71
C ILE A 229 -4.52 8.91 3.12
N LYS A 230 -4.50 8.38 1.89
CA LYS A 230 -5.70 7.91 1.17
C LYS A 230 -5.47 6.51 0.62
N PRO A 231 -6.53 5.71 0.43
CA PRO A 231 -6.43 4.44 -0.27
C PRO A 231 -5.69 4.60 -1.61
N GLY A 232 -4.81 3.64 -1.93
CA GLY A 232 -3.92 3.70 -3.09
C GLY A 232 -2.56 4.36 -2.83
N ASP A 233 -2.35 5.07 -1.71
CA ASP A 233 -1.02 5.53 -1.30
C ASP A 233 -0.14 4.33 -0.93
N VAL A 234 1.17 4.47 -1.09
CA VAL A 234 2.13 3.42 -0.72
C VAL A 234 2.86 3.80 0.56
N ILE A 235 2.79 2.91 1.55
CA ILE A 235 3.48 3.05 2.83
C ILE A 235 4.83 2.34 2.73
N TYR A 236 5.87 2.99 3.22
CA TYR A 236 7.22 2.45 3.25
C TYR A 236 7.70 2.25 4.67
N PHE A 237 8.42 1.15 4.84
CA PHE A 237 8.96 0.73 6.14
C PHE A 237 10.47 0.54 6.04
N SER A 238 11.18 0.91 7.11
CA SER A 238 12.63 0.73 7.22
C SER A 238 12.99 -0.37 8.20
N ASN A 239 14.19 -0.92 8.04
CA ASN A 239 14.78 -1.88 8.98
C ASN A 239 13.92 -3.13 9.21
N THR A 240 13.27 -3.63 8.15
CA THR A 240 12.53 -4.90 8.20
C THR A 240 13.45 -6.10 8.04
N TYR A 241 14.21 -6.17 6.95
CA TYR A 241 15.21 -7.22 6.69
C TYR A 241 16.60 -6.67 6.31
N LYS A 242 16.71 -5.36 6.04
CA LYS A 242 17.95 -4.62 5.81
C LYS A 242 17.84 -3.21 6.37
N THR A 243 18.94 -2.53 6.59
CA THR A 243 18.99 -1.13 7.00
C THR A 243 18.39 -0.21 5.93
N GLY A 244 17.72 0.86 6.34
CA GLY A 244 17.02 1.81 5.46
C GLY A 244 15.70 1.28 4.93
N ILE A 245 15.17 1.90 3.87
CA ILE A 245 13.92 1.48 3.22
C ILE A 245 14.06 0.04 2.74
N SER A 246 13.21 -0.83 3.22
CA SER A 246 13.31 -2.26 3.01
C SER A 246 11.97 -2.95 2.75
N HIS A 247 10.84 -2.24 2.91
CA HIS A 247 9.54 -2.83 2.67
C HIS A 247 8.53 -1.77 2.21
N ALA A 248 7.48 -2.21 1.50
CA ALA A 248 6.41 -1.38 0.97
C ALA A 248 5.07 -2.12 1.03
N GLY A 249 3.98 -1.36 1.17
CA GLY A 249 2.63 -1.87 1.09
C GLY A 249 1.65 -0.80 0.61
N ILE A 250 0.58 -1.20 -0.07
CA ILE A 250 -0.46 -0.33 -0.62
C ILE A 250 -1.50 -0.07 0.45
N TYR A 251 -1.70 1.17 0.84
CA TYR A 251 -2.73 1.53 1.81
C TYR A 251 -4.12 1.27 1.24
N ALA A 252 -4.92 0.54 1.99
CA ALA A 252 -6.27 0.12 1.61
C ALA A 252 -7.38 0.79 2.43
N GLY A 253 -7.07 1.87 3.18
CA GLY A 253 -8.04 2.52 4.06
C GLY A 253 -8.17 1.85 5.44
N GLY A 254 -8.79 2.55 6.40
CA GLY A 254 -9.06 2.00 7.73
C GLY A 254 -7.83 1.53 8.52
N GLY A 255 -6.65 2.05 8.21
CA GLY A 255 -5.39 1.59 8.80
C GLY A 255 -4.84 0.29 8.19
N ARG A 256 -5.49 -0.27 7.16
CA ARG A 256 -5.09 -1.49 6.46
C ARG A 256 -4.12 -1.20 5.33
N PHE A 257 -3.25 -2.15 5.02
CA PHE A 257 -2.42 -2.10 3.82
C PHE A 257 -2.17 -3.50 3.26
N ILE A 258 -2.13 -3.60 1.94
CA ILE A 258 -1.87 -4.84 1.20
C ILE A 258 -0.37 -4.91 0.93
N GLN A 259 0.23 -6.04 1.26
CA GLN A 259 1.67 -6.26 1.13
C GLN A 259 2.00 -7.71 0.75
N ALA A 260 3.16 -7.94 0.14
CA ALA A 260 3.73 -9.28 0.01
C ALA A 260 4.64 -9.56 1.22
N SER A 261 4.19 -10.43 2.13
CA SER A 261 4.87 -10.81 3.37
C SER A 261 5.58 -12.15 3.21
N ARG A 262 6.82 -12.23 3.71
CA ARG A 262 7.60 -13.49 3.71
C ARG A 262 6.91 -14.64 4.45
N SER A 263 6.19 -14.31 5.52
CA SER A 263 5.51 -15.30 6.38
C SER A 263 4.09 -15.63 5.92
N GLU A 264 3.43 -14.72 5.17
CA GLU A 264 1.98 -14.80 4.98
C GLU A 264 1.53 -14.66 3.52
N LYS A 265 2.47 -14.61 2.55
CA LYS A 265 2.15 -14.37 1.14
C LYS A 265 1.71 -12.91 0.90
N VAL A 266 0.97 -12.62 -0.18
CA VAL A 266 0.26 -11.34 -0.32
C VAL A 266 -0.91 -11.34 0.64
N THR A 267 -0.91 -10.39 1.57
CA THR A 267 -1.85 -10.35 2.71
C THR A 267 -2.22 -8.91 3.08
N ILE A 268 -3.24 -8.76 3.91
CA ILE A 268 -3.60 -7.49 4.53
C ILE A 268 -3.00 -7.44 5.93
N SER A 269 -2.31 -6.34 6.23
CA SER A 269 -1.78 -6.00 7.56
C SER A 269 -2.29 -4.64 8.01
N TYR A 270 -2.07 -4.32 9.29
CA TYR A 270 -2.57 -3.10 9.91
C TYR A 270 -1.44 -2.22 10.43
N LEU A 271 -1.55 -0.91 10.20
CA LEU A 271 -0.64 0.10 10.78
C LEU A 271 -0.67 0.14 12.31
N SER A 272 -1.74 -0.39 12.92
CA SER A 272 -1.89 -0.50 14.37
C SER A 272 -1.05 -1.63 14.99
N GLU A 273 -0.58 -2.59 14.20
CA GLU A 273 0.31 -3.67 14.65
C GLU A 273 1.66 -3.08 15.08
N ASP A 274 2.13 -3.45 16.29
CA ASP A 274 3.33 -2.85 16.88
C ASP A 274 4.58 -3.01 16.01
N TYR A 275 4.69 -4.13 15.29
CA TYR A 275 5.77 -4.35 14.33
C TYR A 275 5.79 -3.28 13.22
N TRP A 276 4.66 -3.10 12.54
CA TRP A 276 4.57 -2.16 11.43
C TRP A 276 4.60 -0.71 11.88
N LYS A 277 3.93 -0.41 12.99
CA LYS A 277 3.94 0.93 13.61
C LYS A 277 5.35 1.40 13.93
N SER A 278 6.19 0.52 14.48
CA SER A 278 7.58 0.85 14.86
C SER A 278 8.52 1.03 13.68
N LYS A 279 8.19 0.50 12.49
CA LYS A 279 9.04 0.50 11.29
C LYS A 279 8.56 1.45 10.20
N MET A 280 7.40 2.06 10.35
CA MET A 280 6.85 2.99 9.38
C MET A 280 7.76 4.19 9.20
N THR A 281 8.16 4.46 7.95
CA THR A 281 9.06 5.55 7.60
C THR A 281 8.30 6.71 6.97
N GLY A 282 7.27 6.40 6.18
CA GLY A 282 6.43 7.42 5.56
C GLY A 282 5.66 6.89 4.35
N ILE A 283 5.05 7.82 3.62
CA ILE A 283 4.05 7.54 2.59
C ILE A 283 4.45 8.24 1.30
N ARG A 284 4.16 7.59 0.16
CA ARG A 284 4.26 8.17 -1.19
C ARG A 284 2.96 8.01 -1.95
N ARG A 285 2.62 9.04 -2.75
CA ARG A 285 1.53 9.06 -3.72
C ARG A 285 2.08 9.18 -5.12
N PHE A 286 1.54 8.42 -6.06
CA PHE A 286 2.09 8.30 -7.41
C PHE A 286 1.16 8.84 -8.52
N ASN A 287 0.20 9.68 -8.18
CA ASN A 287 -0.81 10.20 -9.12
C ASN A 287 -0.23 11.01 -10.29
N ASN A 288 0.99 11.54 -10.16
CA ASN A 288 1.60 12.45 -11.14
C ASN A 288 2.74 11.82 -11.94
N LEU A 289 2.85 10.49 -11.96
CA LEU A 289 3.88 9.79 -12.73
C LEU A 289 3.34 9.25 -14.06
N THR A 290 2.45 10.00 -14.72
CA THR A 290 1.99 9.66 -16.06
C THR A 290 3.17 9.70 -17.02
N ILE A 291 3.38 8.59 -17.72
CA ILE A 291 4.37 8.48 -18.79
C ILE A 291 3.73 9.03 -20.07
N PRO A 292 4.39 9.95 -20.80
CA PRO A 292 3.85 10.51 -22.02
C PRO A 292 3.92 9.47 -23.17
N LYS A 293 2.91 8.61 -23.24
CA LYS A 293 2.80 7.53 -24.25
C LYS A 293 2.58 8.02 -25.67
N GLU A 294 2.19 9.26 -25.86
CA GLU A 294 2.15 9.92 -27.15
C GLU A 294 3.54 10.06 -27.79
N ASN A 295 4.62 9.99 -27.00
CA ASN A 295 5.98 9.92 -27.54
C ASN A 295 6.33 8.46 -27.88
N PRO A 296 6.58 8.12 -29.15
CA PRO A 296 6.80 6.74 -29.58
C PRO A 296 8.05 6.10 -28.95
N ILE A 297 9.13 6.88 -28.72
CA ILE A 297 10.35 6.40 -28.08
C ILE A 297 10.07 6.01 -26.62
N VAL A 298 9.31 6.83 -25.91
CA VAL A 298 8.94 6.56 -24.52
C VAL A 298 8.00 5.36 -24.43
N SER A 299 6.99 5.32 -25.31
CA SER A 299 6.04 4.20 -25.38
C SER A 299 6.76 2.87 -25.59
N GLU A 300 7.66 2.81 -26.57
CA GLU A 300 8.44 1.61 -26.85
C GLU A 300 9.37 1.23 -25.69
N ALA A 301 10.10 2.19 -25.11
CA ALA A 301 11.03 1.93 -24.01
C ALA A 301 10.36 1.32 -22.79
N THR A 302 9.12 1.72 -22.49
CA THR A 302 8.39 1.27 -21.31
C THR A 302 7.90 -0.18 -21.39
N LEU A 303 7.78 -0.75 -22.58
CA LEU A 303 7.34 -2.14 -22.77
C LEU A 303 8.28 -3.17 -22.13
N TYR A 304 9.54 -2.81 -21.94
CA TYR A 304 10.60 -3.74 -21.49
C TYR A 304 10.94 -3.59 -20.01
N ILE A 305 10.30 -2.67 -19.28
CA ILE A 305 10.60 -2.40 -17.87
C ILE A 305 10.21 -3.59 -17.02
N GLY A 306 11.23 -4.14 -16.29
CA GLY A 306 11.07 -5.31 -15.43
C GLY A 306 11.00 -6.65 -16.15
N GLU A 307 10.88 -6.64 -17.47
CA GLU A 307 10.70 -7.86 -18.28
C GLU A 307 12.01 -8.36 -18.89
N VAL A 308 12.93 -7.44 -19.23
CA VAL A 308 14.14 -7.79 -20.00
C VAL A 308 15.39 -7.61 -19.13
N PRO A 309 16.19 -8.70 -18.94
CA PRO A 309 17.39 -8.66 -18.12
C PRO A 309 18.56 -7.98 -18.84
N TYR A 310 19.60 -7.59 -18.05
CA TYR A 310 20.87 -7.18 -18.62
C TYR A 310 21.58 -8.36 -19.28
N LYS A 311 22.12 -8.11 -20.47
CA LYS A 311 23.01 -9.02 -21.17
C LYS A 311 24.16 -8.25 -21.80
N LYS A 312 25.39 -8.55 -21.46
CA LYS A 312 26.55 -7.93 -22.12
C LYS A 312 26.52 -8.20 -23.62
N GLY A 313 26.57 -7.13 -24.41
CA GLY A 313 26.46 -7.20 -25.87
C GLY A 313 25.04 -7.42 -26.40
N GLY A 314 24.04 -7.48 -25.52
CA GLY A 314 22.65 -7.72 -25.89
C GLY A 314 22.01 -6.55 -26.61
N VAL A 315 21.18 -6.86 -27.61
CA VAL A 315 20.54 -5.88 -28.51
C VAL A 315 19.07 -6.20 -28.83
N SER A 316 18.51 -7.20 -28.18
CA SER A 316 17.10 -7.59 -28.40
C SER A 316 16.41 -8.04 -27.12
N PRO A 317 15.08 -7.92 -27.01
CA PRO A 317 14.35 -8.37 -25.83
C PRO A 317 14.45 -9.88 -25.57
N GLU A 318 14.59 -10.69 -26.60
CA GLU A 318 14.67 -12.16 -26.49
C GLU A 318 15.99 -12.61 -25.84
N THR A 319 17.06 -11.86 -26.06
CA THR A 319 18.40 -12.22 -25.55
C THR A 319 18.83 -11.38 -24.36
N GLY A 320 18.15 -10.29 -24.07
CA GLY A 320 18.52 -9.27 -23.09
C GLY A 320 19.22 -8.08 -23.73
N PHE A 321 19.38 -7.01 -22.98
CA PHE A 321 20.00 -5.76 -23.43
C PHE A 321 21.25 -5.40 -22.63
N ASP A 322 22.25 -4.82 -23.30
CA ASP A 322 23.17 -3.91 -22.63
C ASP A 322 22.69 -2.46 -22.74
N THR A 323 23.37 -1.53 -22.09
CA THR A 323 22.91 -0.14 -21.95
C THR A 323 22.70 0.55 -23.29
N SER A 324 23.64 0.46 -24.22
CA SER A 324 23.57 1.09 -25.54
C SER A 324 22.79 0.28 -26.54
N GLY A 325 22.75 -1.05 -26.41
CA GLY A 325 21.92 -1.94 -27.24
C GLY A 325 20.43 -1.70 -27.04
N PHE A 326 20.01 -1.44 -25.81
CA PHE A 326 18.64 -1.04 -25.50
C PHE A 326 18.23 0.25 -26.21
N ILE A 327 19.05 1.29 -26.12
CA ILE A 327 18.80 2.56 -26.78
C ILE A 327 18.72 2.39 -28.30
N GLN A 328 19.68 1.66 -28.88
CA GLN A 328 19.70 1.37 -30.33
C GLN A 328 18.42 0.67 -30.76
N TYR A 329 17.99 -0.36 -30.03
CA TYR A 329 16.78 -1.10 -30.31
C TYR A 329 15.52 -0.23 -30.25
N VAL A 330 15.35 0.52 -29.16
CA VAL A 330 14.15 1.36 -28.94
C VAL A 330 14.01 2.43 -30.04
N TYR A 331 15.07 3.16 -30.35
CA TYR A 331 15.01 4.19 -31.38
C TYR A 331 14.75 3.62 -32.77
N GLN A 332 15.38 2.47 -33.10
CA GLN A 332 15.13 1.79 -34.36
C GLN A 332 13.66 1.32 -34.46
N LYS A 333 13.15 0.72 -33.39
CA LYS A 333 11.80 0.15 -33.37
C LYS A 333 10.70 1.20 -33.37
N ALA A 334 10.88 2.25 -32.56
CA ALA A 334 9.86 3.29 -32.38
C ALA A 334 9.83 4.35 -33.45
N ALA A 335 10.97 4.69 -34.08
CA ALA A 335 11.11 5.81 -34.97
C ALA A 335 11.90 5.51 -36.29
N GLY A 336 12.39 4.28 -36.47
CA GLY A 336 13.24 3.92 -37.61
C GLY A 336 14.63 4.55 -37.56
N ILE A 337 15.04 5.11 -36.40
CA ILE A 337 16.33 5.81 -36.27
C ILE A 337 17.43 4.80 -35.95
N SER A 338 18.38 4.68 -36.83
CA SER A 338 19.57 3.84 -36.64
C SER A 338 20.65 4.58 -35.85
N LEU A 339 20.84 4.18 -34.60
CA LEU A 339 21.89 4.73 -33.75
C LEU A 339 23.17 3.87 -33.76
N PRO A 340 24.35 4.47 -33.51
CA PRO A 340 25.59 3.72 -33.31
C PRO A 340 25.49 2.70 -32.18
N ARG A 341 26.29 1.61 -32.28
CA ARG A 341 26.27 0.53 -31.28
C ARG A 341 26.80 0.97 -29.90
N TYR A 342 27.78 1.85 -29.84
CA TYR A 342 28.47 2.22 -28.61
C TYR A 342 27.96 3.54 -28.03
N ALA A 343 27.83 3.59 -26.71
CA ALA A 343 27.33 4.77 -25.98
C ALA A 343 28.09 6.06 -26.30
N THR A 344 29.42 5.99 -26.43
CA THR A 344 30.27 7.14 -26.77
C THR A 344 29.99 7.71 -28.17
N SER A 345 29.59 6.85 -29.10
CA SER A 345 29.18 7.26 -30.45
C SER A 345 27.74 7.74 -30.46
N GLN A 346 26.86 7.12 -29.67
CA GLN A 346 25.48 7.59 -29.46
C GLN A 346 25.46 9.01 -28.89
N TYR A 347 26.36 9.35 -27.96
CA TYR A 347 26.44 10.70 -27.38
C TYR A 347 26.76 11.81 -28.41
N LYS A 348 27.28 11.43 -29.57
CA LYS A 348 27.60 12.33 -30.68
C LYS A 348 26.55 12.33 -31.80
N ALA A 349 25.48 11.51 -31.65
CA ALA A 349 24.52 11.25 -32.71
C ALA A 349 23.32 12.22 -32.76
N GLY A 350 23.34 13.28 -31.93
CA GLY A 350 22.25 14.24 -31.88
C GLY A 350 22.72 15.63 -31.42
N THR A 351 21.76 16.53 -31.28
CA THR A 351 21.97 17.90 -30.81
C THR A 351 22.00 17.89 -29.27
N LYS A 352 22.98 18.58 -28.68
CA LYS A 352 23.06 18.74 -27.20
C LYS A 352 21.83 19.45 -26.67
N VAL A 353 21.34 18.99 -25.52
CA VAL A 353 20.21 19.56 -24.79
C VAL A 353 20.63 19.83 -23.37
N ASP A 354 20.31 21.01 -22.84
CA ASP A 354 20.56 21.31 -21.43
C ASP A 354 19.60 20.51 -20.54
N LYS A 355 20.06 20.19 -19.33
CA LYS A 355 19.29 19.39 -18.37
C LYS A 355 17.90 20.00 -18.07
N ALA A 356 17.80 21.34 -18.08
CA ALA A 356 16.55 22.05 -17.86
C ALA A 356 15.56 21.95 -19.02
N ASP A 357 16.06 21.71 -20.25
CA ASP A 357 15.26 21.67 -21.50
C ASP A 357 14.95 20.25 -21.96
N LEU A 358 15.19 19.26 -21.10
CA LEU A 358 14.87 17.86 -21.38
C LEU A 358 13.40 17.65 -21.68
N LYS A 359 13.13 16.95 -22.78
CA LYS A 359 11.79 16.48 -23.19
C LYS A 359 11.73 14.97 -23.23
N PRO A 360 10.57 14.36 -23.00
CA PRO A 360 10.40 12.92 -23.17
C PRO A 360 10.90 12.45 -24.54
N GLY A 361 11.67 11.36 -24.54
CA GLY A 361 12.35 10.85 -25.72
C GLY A 361 13.79 11.34 -25.92
N ASP A 362 14.28 12.31 -25.16
CA ASP A 362 15.69 12.70 -25.19
C ASP A 362 16.59 11.62 -24.60
N MET A 363 17.83 11.52 -25.10
CA MET A 363 18.84 10.65 -24.51
C MET A 363 19.59 11.39 -23.39
N VAL A 364 19.69 10.76 -22.24
CA VAL A 364 20.50 11.22 -21.10
C VAL A 364 21.66 10.27 -20.90
N PHE A 365 22.82 10.80 -20.55
CA PHE A 365 24.04 10.02 -20.34
C PHE A 365 24.56 10.20 -18.93
N PHE A 366 25.01 9.10 -18.36
CA PHE A 366 25.62 9.07 -17.02
C PHE A 366 27.04 8.49 -17.10
N GLN A 367 27.99 9.14 -16.48
CA GLN A 367 29.36 8.68 -16.41
C GLN A 367 29.59 7.90 -15.11
N SER A 368 29.77 6.58 -15.23
CA SER A 368 30.31 5.74 -14.17
C SER A 368 31.70 5.23 -14.59
N THR A 369 31.97 3.94 -14.52
CA THR A 369 33.17 3.34 -15.14
C THR A 369 33.13 3.44 -16.67
N SER A 370 31.94 3.49 -17.23
CA SER A 370 31.66 3.73 -18.66
C SER A 370 30.51 4.73 -18.81
N LEU A 371 30.34 5.23 -20.02
CA LEU A 371 29.19 6.06 -20.36
C LEU A 371 27.93 5.18 -20.49
N ASN A 372 26.87 5.55 -19.78
CA ASN A 372 25.61 4.81 -19.74
C ASN A 372 24.46 5.67 -20.27
N PRO A 373 23.91 5.32 -21.44
CA PRO A 373 22.76 6.03 -21.99
C PRO A 373 21.45 5.60 -21.34
N ALA A 374 20.49 6.52 -21.33
CA ALA A 374 19.14 6.34 -20.83
C ALA A 374 18.16 7.19 -21.67
N ILE A 375 16.89 6.85 -21.66
CA ILE A 375 15.81 7.61 -22.31
C ILE A 375 15.07 8.41 -21.25
N TYR A 376 15.02 9.73 -21.42
CA TYR A 376 14.23 10.59 -20.52
C TYR A 376 12.73 10.42 -20.81
N ILE A 377 11.95 10.21 -19.72
CA ILE A 377 10.51 9.96 -19.82
C ILE A 377 9.66 11.02 -19.09
N GLY A 378 10.28 12.15 -18.68
CA GLY A 378 9.59 13.20 -17.93
C GLY A 378 9.84 13.11 -16.42
N ASN A 379 9.52 14.17 -15.69
CA ASN A 379 9.55 14.24 -14.22
C ASN A 379 10.88 13.83 -13.57
N GLY A 380 12.00 14.06 -14.25
CA GLY A 380 13.32 13.62 -13.81
C GLY A 380 13.54 12.11 -13.88
N GLN A 381 12.67 11.36 -14.55
CA GLN A 381 12.77 9.93 -14.69
C GLN A 381 13.43 9.53 -16.01
N VAL A 382 14.16 8.44 -15.99
CA VAL A 382 14.78 7.84 -17.19
C VAL A 382 14.55 6.32 -17.19
N VAL A 383 14.36 5.76 -18.38
CA VAL A 383 14.42 4.30 -18.62
C VAL A 383 15.82 3.95 -19.11
N HIS A 384 16.44 2.98 -18.46
CA HIS A 384 17.79 2.50 -18.81
C HIS A 384 17.99 1.03 -18.41
N VAL A 385 19.11 0.47 -18.75
CA VAL A 385 19.47 -0.91 -18.38
C VAL A 385 20.52 -0.91 -17.27
N THR A 386 20.29 -1.70 -16.21
CA THR A 386 21.24 -1.90 -15.12
C THR A 386 21.59 -3.38 -14.98
N LEU A 387 22.78 -3.66 -14.43
CA LEU A 387 23.26 -5.04 -14.20
C LEU A 387 22.33 -5.86 -13.30
N THR A 388 21.70 -5.21 -12.32
CA THR A 388 20.89 -5.88 -11.29
C THR A 388 19.42 -5.98 -11.62
N ASN A 389 18.87 -5.00 -12.34
CA ASN A 389 17.41 -4.89 -12.54
C ASN A 389 17.01 -4.97 -14.03
N GLY A 390 17.97 -5.26 -14.96
CA GLY A 390 17.66 -5.19 -16.38
C GLY A 390 17.17 -3.82 -16.81
N VAL A 391 16.16 -3.77 -17.67
CA VAL A 391 15.47 -2.54 -18.06
C VAL A 391 14.65 -2.03 -16.88
N THR A 392 14.93 -0.81 -16.44
CA THR A 392 14.31 -0.24 -15.22
C THR A 392 14.13 1.27 -15.31
N ILE A 393 13.31 1.83 -14.43
CA ILE A 393 13.16 3.28 -14.24
C ILE A 393 14.01 3.76 -13.08
N THR A 394 14.64 4.92 -13.26
CA THR A 394 15.36 5.63 -12.21
C THR A 394 15.00 7.12 -12.26
N ASN A 395 14.81 7.74 -11.10
CA ASN A 395 14.76 9.20 -11.03
C ASN A 395 16.19 9.75 -10.94
N MET A 396 16.62 10.46 -11.97
CA MET A 396 17.98 10.97 -12.12
C MET A 396 18.34 12.09 -11.13
N ASN A 397 17.33 12.70 -10.47
CA ASN A 397 17.54 13.79 -9.53
C ASN A 397 17.61 13.31 -8.07
N THR A 398 16.95 12.19 -7.74
CA THR A 398 16.84 11.67 -6.38
C THR A 398 17.61 10.37 -6.14
N SER A 399 18.05 9.67 -7.19
CA SER A 399 18.84 8.45 -7.07
C SER A 399 20.18 8.72 -6.38
N THR A 400 20.46 8.00 -5.30
CA THR A 400 21.73 8.10 -4.57
C THR A 400 22.95 7.74 -5.40
N TYR A 401 22.76 6.94 -6.45
CA TYR A 401 23.84 6.51 -7.35
C TYR A 401 23.97 7.39 -8.61
N TRP A 402 22.84 7.77 -9.26
CA TRP A 402 22.86 8.39 -10.57
C TRP A 402 22.85 9.92 -10.56
N LYS A 403 22.34 10.58 -9.51
CA LYS A 403 22.17 12.06 -9.44
C LYS A 403 23.47 12.83 -9.71
N ASP A 404 24.60 12.31 -9.22
CA ASP A 404 25.89 12.97 -9.33
C ASP A 404 26.71 12.47 -10.54
N LYS A 405 26.12 11.65 -11.41
CA LYS A 405 26.78 11.05 -12.59
C LYS A 405 26.28 11.58 -13.92
N TYR A 406 25.39 12.55 -13.90
CA TYR A 406 24.91 13.15 -15.15
C TYR A 406 26.09 13.72 -15.96
N ALA A 407 26.21 13.28 -17.22
CA ALA A 407 27.30 13.63 -18.14
C ALA A 407 26.85 14.49 -19.34
N GLY A 408 25.54 14.61 -19.52
CA GLY A 408 24.94 15.40 -20.58
C GLY A 408 23.75 14.72 -21.21
N SER A 409 23.13 15.40 -22.16
CA SER A 409 21.97 14.91 -22.92
C SER A 409 21.98 15.37 -24.37
N ILE A 410 21.31 14.62 -25.22
CA ILE A 410 21.12 14.94 -26.63
C ILE A 410 19.69 14.67 -27.06
N ARG A 411 19.25 15.34 -28.10
CA ARG A 411 18.02 15.08 -28.85
C ARG A 411 18.39 14.53 -30.22
N VAL A 412 17.82 13.40 -30.55
CA VAL A 412 17.94 12.77 -31.88
C VAL A 412 16.65 13.11 -32.66
N GLN A 413 16.80 13.57 -33.87
CA GLN A 413 15.68 13.93 -34.78
C GLN A 413 15.58 12.91 -35.89
#